data_018bb31e812829b8c95bd53530c7ef95
#
_entry.id   018bb31e812829b8c95bd53530c7ef95
#
_cell.length_a   1.000
_cell.length_b   1.000
_cell.length_c   1.000
_cell.angle_alpha   90.00
_cell.angle_beta   90.00
_cell.angle_gamma   90.00
#
_symmetry.space_group_name_H-M   'P 1'
#
loop_
_entity.id
_entity.type
_entity.pdbx_description
1 polymer ?
#
loop_
_entity_poly.entity_id
_entity_poly.type
_entity_poly.pdbx_seq_one_letter_code
_entity_poly.pdbx_strand_id
1 'polypeptide(L)'
;MNKNKIVVIGGGLAGCEAAWQLASLGFEVDLYEMRPKVKTEAHISDNLAELVCSNSFRSDDMNNNAVGLLHAEMRELNSLIISCADKNKIPAGGALAVDREQFSQSVHKIILERPLINIIHKEYKNLPDFS
;
A
#
# COMPACT_ATOMS: atom_id res chain seq x y z
N MET A 1 26.00 0.98 -7.39
CA MET A 1 24.67 0.62 -6.87
C MET A 1 24.84 -0.33 -5.70
N ASN A 2 24.24 -0.01 -4.57
CA ASN A 2 24.23 -0.92 -3.42
C ASN A 2 23.40 -2.16 -3.82
N LYS A 3 24.00 -3.34 -3.88
CA LYS A 3 23.39 -4.57 -4.42
C LYS A 3 22.11 -5.05 -3.69
N ASN A 4 21.76 -4.39 -2.58
CA ASN A 4 20.63 -4.76 -1.74
C ASN A 4 19.50 -3.69 -1.72
N LYS A 5 19.56 -2.70 -2.61
CA LYS A 5 18.56 -1.63 -2.66
C LYS A 5 17.59 -1.85 -3.81
N ILE A 6 16.30 -1.86 -3.49
CA ILE A 6 15.22 -2.11 -4.44
C ILE A 6 14.42 -0.83 -4.65
N VAL A 7 14.07 -0.55 -5.90
CA VAL A 7 13.23 0.58 -6.28
C VAL A 7 11.78 0.10 -6.49
N VAL A 8 10.85 0.73 -5.80
CA VAL A 8 9.41 0.55 -5.98
C VAL A 8 8.83 1.86 -6.52
N ILE A 9 8.10 1.80 -7.62
CA ILE A 9 7.54 2.98 -8.29
C ILE A 9 6.03 3.01 -8.07
N GLY A 10 5.55 4.04 -7.38
CA GLY A 10 4.16 4.28 -7.04
C GLY A 10 3.81 3.90 -5.60
N GLY A 11 3.35 4.89 -4.83
CA GLY A 11 2.94 4.75 -3.43
C GLY A 11 1.45 4.41 -3.24
N GLY A 12 0.87 3.68 -4.19
CA GLY A 12 -0.49 3.13 -4.06
C GLY A 12 -0.53 1.88 -3.17
N LEU A 13 -1.67 1.16 -3.19
CA LEU A 13 -1.85 -0.06 -2.39
C LEU A 13 -0.76 -1.11 -2.68
N ALA A 14 -0.54 -1.40 -3.96
CA ALA A 14 0.43 -2.41 -4.39
C ALA A 14 1.87 -2.03 -4.05
N GLY A 15 2.26 -0.77 -4.28
CA GLY A 15 3.61 -0.30 -3.99
C GLY A 15 3.91 -0.25 -2.50
N CYS A 16 2.95 0.17 -1.68
CA CYS A 16 3.08 0.14 -0.22
C CYS A 16 3.24 -1.29 0.32
N GLU A 17 2.42 -2.23 -0.20
CA GLU A 17 2.55 -3.65 0.17
C GLU A 17 3.90 -4.22 -0.24
N ALA A 18 4.35 -3.97 -1.48
CA ALA A 18 5.64 -4.43 -1.98
C ALA A 18 6.80 -3.88 -1.13
N ALA A 19 6.80 -2.58 -0.85
CA ALA A 19 7.82 -1.96 -0.01
C ALA A 19 7.85 -2.55 1.41
N TRP A 20 6.68 -2.79 2.01
CA TRP A 20 6.55 -3.42 3.31
C TRP A 20 7.12 -4.83 3.34
N GLN A 21 6.76 -5.68 2.37
CA GLN A 21 7.24 -7.07 2.29
C GLN A 21 8.75 -7.12 2.05
N LEU A 22 9.27 -6.30 1.14
CA LEU A 22 10.71 -6.21 0.88
C LEU A 22 11.50 -5.77 2.10
N ALA A 23 11.03 -4.74 2.81
CA ALA A 23 11.64 -4.29 4.05
C ALA A 23 11.58 -5.35 5.17
N SER A 24 10.51 -6.15 5.20
CA SER A 24 10.38 -7.27 6.14
C SER A 24 11.37 -8.41 5.85
N LEU A 25 11.81 -8.55 4.61
CA LEU A 25 12.89 -9.46 4.18
C LEU A 25 14.30 -8.86 4.36
N GLY A 26 14.42 -7.64 4.87
CA GLY A 26 15.70 -6.99 5.14
C GLY A 26 16.30 -6.18 3.98
N PHE A 27 15.54 -5.95 2.91
CA PHE A 27 16.00 -5.11 1.80
C PHE A 27 15.76 -3.63 2.09
N GLU A 28 16.71 -2.79 1.68
CA GLU A 28 16.49 -1.35 1.59
C GLU A 28 15.62 -1.03 0.38
N VAL A 29 14.60 -0.18 0.57
CA VAL A 29 13.61 0.17 -0.45
C VAL A 29 13.56 1.67 -0.67
N ASP A 30 13.73 2.11 -1.91
CA ASP A 30 13.35 3.46 -2.36
C ASP A 30 11.95 3.39 -2.97
N LEU A 31 10.96 3.93 -2.23
CA LEU A 31 9.58 4.04 -2.69
C LEU A 31 9.36 5.41 -3.33
N TYR A 32 9.20 5.43 -4.65
CA TYR A 32 8.91 6.65 -5.40
C TYR A 32 7.41 6.92 -5.40
N GLU A 33 7.04 8.12 -4.95
CA GLU A 33 5.68 8.65 -5.03
C GLU A 33 5.71 10.06 -5.60
N MET A 34 4.96 10.30 -6.65
CA MET A 34 4.97 11.60 -7.32
C MET A 34 4.27 12.71 -6.52
N ARG A 35 3.31 12.35 -5.66
CA ARG A 35 2.64 13.32 -4.79
C ARG A 35 3.56 13.75 -3.64
N PRO A 36 3.44 14.97 -3.11
CA PRO A 36 2.47 16.03 -3.48
C PRO A 36 2.85 16.83 -4.73
N LYS A 37 4.03 16.63 -5.31
CA LYS A 37 4.56 17.48 -6.39
C LYS A 37 3.75 17.35 -7.68
N VAL A 38 3.33 16.12 -8.02
CA VAL A 38 2.48 15.82 -9.19
C VAL A 38 1.29 15.01 -8.70
N LYS A 39 0.09 15.43 -9.06
CA LYS A 39 -1.18 14.75 -8.71
C LYS A 39 -1.93 14.37 -9.98
N THR A 40 -2.74 13.32 -9.90
CA THR A 40 -3.78 13.04 -10.89
C THR A 40 -5.11 13.65 -10.42
N GLU A 41 -6.10 13.76 -11.32
CA GLU A 41 -7.44 14.25 -10.97
C GLU A 41 -8.16 13.36 -9.94
N ALA A 42 -7.78 12.08 -9.84
CA ALA A 42 -8.39 11.14 -8.91
C ALA A 42 -7.94 11.32 -7.45
N HIS A 43 -6.74 11.88 -7.22
CA HIS A 43 -6.15 11.99 -5.90
C HIS A 43 -6.57 13.30 -5.21
N ILE A 44 -6.99 13.18 -3.94
CA ILE A 44 -7.42 14.31 -3.09
C ILE A 44 -6.38 14.61 -2.02
N SER A 45 -5.74 13.58 -1.45
CA SER A 45 -4.75 13.71 -0.37
C SER A 45 -3.32 13.47 -0.85
N ASP A 46 -2.36 13.74 0.03
CA ASP A 46 -0.94 13.45 -0.18
C ASP A 46 -0.54 12.11 0.49
N ASN A 47 -1.48 11.42 1.11
CA ASN A 47 -1.22 10.15 1.77
C ASN A 47 -0.94 9.03 0.76
N LEU A 48 -0.06 8.11 1.13
CA LEU A 48 0.13 6.85 0.42
C LEU A 48 -1.14 6.00 0.49
N ALA A 49 -1.28 5.05 -0.41
CA ALA A 49 -2.38 4.08 -0.45
C ALA A 49 -3.79 4.72 -0.41
N GLU A 50 -3.97 5.87 -1.07
CA GLU A 50 -5.26 6.53 -1.16
C GLU A 50 -6.26 5.69 -1.96
N LEU A 51 -7.45 5.46 -1.38
CA LEU A 51 -8.55 4.77 -2.05
C LEU A 51 -9.36 5.78 -2.87
N VAL A 52 -9.16 5.81 -4.17
CA VAL A 52 -9.75 6.82 -5.07
C VAL A 52 -11.13 6.45 -5.61
N CYS A 53 -11.48 5.16 -5.69
CA CYS A 53 -12.73 4.71 -6.29
C CYS A 53 -13.76 4.22 -5.26
N SER A 54 -13.34 3.34 -4.34
CA SER A 54 -14.21 2.68 -3.37
C SER A 54 -13.50 2.57 -2.03
N ASN A 55 -14.30 2.57 -0.95
CA ASN A 55 -13.79 2.27 0.39
C ASN A 55 -13.97 0.78 0.76
N SER A 56 -14.35 -0.07 -0.20
CA SER A 56 -14.59 -1.49 0.04
C SER A 56 -13.56 -2.36 -0.65
N PHE A 57 -12.99 -3.29 0.10
CA PHE A 57 -12.18 -4.40 -0.39
C PHE A 57 -13.02 -5.62 -0.77
N ARG A 58 -14.34 -5.46 -0.89
CA ARG A 58 -15.34 -6.50 -1.21
C ARG A 58 -15.55 -7.49 -0.07
N SER A 59 -16.03 -8.70 -0.41
CA SER A 59 -16.36 -9.75 0.57
C SER A 59 -15.16 -10.17 1.41
N ASP A 60 -15.36 -10.35 2.70
CA ASP A 60 -14.39 -10.89 3.66
C ASP A 60 -14.72 -12.33 4.10
N ASP A 61 -15.66 -12.98 3.41
CA ASP A 61 -16.06 -14.36 3.67
C ASP A 61 -15.12 -15.34 2.98
N MET A 62 -14.16 -15.86 3.74
CA MET A 62 -13.16 -16.81 3.24
C MET A 62 -13.71 -18.17 2.82
N ASN A 63 -14.89 -18.55 3.31
CA ASN A 63 -15.45 -19.88 3.05
C ASN A 63 -16.28 -19.92 1.76
N ASN A 64 -16.89 -18.79 1.38
CA ASN A 64 -17.85 -18.75 0.28
C ASN A 64 -17.44 -17.76 -0.84
N ASN A 65 -16.34 -17.06 -0.71
CA ASN A 65 -15.93 -16.05 -1.67
C ASN A 65 -14.42 -16.02 -1.88
N ALA A 66 -13.98 -16.06 -3.15
CA ALA A 66 -12.56 -16.06 -3.51
C ALA A 66 -11.80 -14.82 -3.00
N VAL A 67 -12.45 -13.66 -2.98
CA VAL A 67 -11.82 -12.43 -2.44
C VAL A 67 -11.63 -12.55 -0.93
N GLY A 68 -12.60 -13.11 -0.20
CA GLY A 68 -12.47 -13.36 1.23
C GLY A 68 -11.35 -14.36 1.54
N LEU A 69 -11.20 -15.39 0.72
CA LEU A 69 -10.07 -16.33 0.84
C LEU A 69 -8.73 -15.62 0.61
N LEU A 70 -8.63 -14.77 -0.41
CA LEU A 70 -7.43 -13.97 -0.67
C LEU A 70 -7.09 -13.07 0.54
N HIS A 71 -8.09 -12.43 1.16
CA HIS A 71 -7.84 -11.63 2.37
C HIS A 71 -7.29 -12.49 3.52
N ALA A 72 -7.80 -13.69 3.71
CA ALA A 72 -7.29 -14.62 4.73
C ALA A 72 -5.83 -14.98 4.46
N GLU A 73 -5.48 -15.32 3.22
CA GLU A 73 -4.10 -15.62 2.81
C GLU A 73 -3.17 -14.40 3.02
N MET A 74 -3.62 -13.20 2.68
CA MET A 74 -2.85 -11.96 2.90
C MET A 74 -2.63 -11.70 4.40
N ARG A 75 -3.59 -12.02 5.27
CA ARG A 75 -3.41 -11.92 6.74
C ARG A 75 -2.31 -12.86 7.21
N GLU A 76 -2.29 -14.10 6.73
CA GLU A 76 -1.23 -15.07 7.04
C GLU A 76 0.16 -14.62 6.57
N LEU A 77 0.22 -13.87 5.48
CA LEU A 77 1.44 -13.28 4.94
C LEU A 77 1.83 -11.94 5.60
N ASN A 78 1.17 -11.54 6.67
CA ASN A 78 1.40 -10.26 7.36
C ASN A 78 1.28 -9.04 6.45
N SER A 79 0.26 -9.02 5.58
CA SER A 79 -0.02 -7.90 4.69
C SER A 79 -0.21 -6.59 5.46
N LEU A 80 0.49 -5.56 5.06
CA LEU A 80 0.29 -4.20 5.57
C LEU A 80 -1.12 -3.68 5.23
N ILE A 81 -1.52 -3.86 3.98
CA ILE A 81 -2.79 -3.31 3.46
C ILE A 81 -3.97 -3.93 4.19
N ILE A 82 -4.04 -5.25 4.31
CA ILE A 82 -5.14 -5.92 5.03
C ILE A 82 -5.08 -5.62 6.54
N SER A 83 -3.90 -5.56 7.15
CA SER A 83 -3.77 -5.17 8.55
C SER A 83 -4.30 -3.76 8.83
N CYS A 84 -4.00 -2.79 7.96
CA CYS A 84 -4.55 -1.44 8.06
C CYS A 84 -6.06 -1.40 7.79
N ALA A 85 -6.56 -2.21 6.84
CA ALA A 85 -7.98 -2.32 6.56
C ALA A 85 -8.75 -2.87 7.76
N ASP A 86 -8.26 -3.93 8.40
CA ASP A 86 -8.88 -4.52 9.60
C ASP A 86 -8.96 -3.51 10.76
N LYS A 87 -7.92 -2.70 10.94
CA LYS A 87 -7.87 -1.67 12.00
C LYS A 87 -8.81 -0.49 11.77
N ASN A 88 -9.13 -0.19 10.51
CA ASN A 88 -9.95 0.95 10.13
C ASN A 88 -11.31 0.52 9.53
N LYS A 89 -11.72 -0.70 9.82
CA LYS A 89 -12.97 -1.28 9.35
C LYS A 89 -14.18 -0.51 9.86
N ILE A 90 -15.15 -0.31 8.97
CA ILE A 90 -16.47 0.23 9.30
C ILE A 90 -17.54 -0.84 9.04
N PRO A 91 -18.72 -0.74 9.68
CA PRO A 91 -19.81 -1.69 9.46
C PRO A 91 -20.27 -1.70 8.00
N ALA A 92 -20.22 -2.86 7.36
CA ALA A 92 -20.62 -3.07 5.96
C ALA A 92 -21.11 -4.50 5.68
N GLY A 93 -21.77 -5.14 6.63
CA GLY A 93 -22.19 -6.54 6.52
C GLY A 93 -20.99 -7.49 6.38
N GLY A 94 -21.01 -8.36 5.36
CA GLY A 94 -19.92 -9.30 5.07
C GLY A 94 -18.75 -8.72 4.27
N ALA A 95 -18.77 -7.43 3.95
CA ALA A 95 -17.69 -6.78 3.23
C ALA A 95 -16.62 -6.19 4.17
N LEU A 96 -15.37 -6.16 3.70
CA LEU A 96 -14.30 -5.40 4.33
C LEU A 96 -14.32 -3.97 3.77
N ALA A 97 -15.03 -3.07 4.43
CA ALA A 97 -15.06 -1.65 4.12
C ALA A 97 -14.35 -0.84 5.19
N VAL A 98 -13.74 0.26 4.81
CA VAL A 98 -12.90 1.07 5.69
C VAL A 98 -13.26 2.55 5.64
N ASP A 99 -12.91 3.29 6.71
CA ASP A 99 -12.76 4.72 6.64
C ASP A 99 -11.54 5.05 5.76
N ARG A 100 -11.78 5.70 4.61
CA ARG A 100 -10.75 5.96 3.59
C ARG A 100 -9.57 6.76 4.11
N GLU A 101 -9.88 7.81 4.86
CA GLU A 101 -8.87 8.73 5.36
C GLU A 101 -8.02 8.08 6.44
N GLN A 102 -8.65 7.47 7.41
CA GLN A 102 -7.94 6.76 8.50
C GLN A 102 -7.13 5.59 7.97
N PHE A 103 -7.64 4.87 6.97
CA PHE A 103 -6.91 3.79 6.32
C PHE A 103 -5.61 4.30 5.66
N SER A 104 -5.71 5.32 4.79
CA SER A 104 -4.53 5.84 4.10
C SER A 104 -3.53 6.51 5.05
N GLN A 105 -3.99 7.20 6.08
CA GLN A 105 -3.14 7.74 7.15
C GLN A 105 -2.40 6.63 7.90
N SER A 106 -3.07 5.52 8.20
CA SER A 106 -2.45 4.37 8.87
C SER A 106 -1.35 3.75 8.03
N VAL A 107 -1.60 3.51 6.73
CA VAL A 107 -0.58 2.98 5.82
C VAL A 107 0.59 3.96 5.69
N HIS A 108 0.30 5.23 5.45
CA HIS A 108 1.31 6.27 5.31
C HIS A 108 2.25 6.34 6.52
N LYS A 109 1.68 6.37 7.71
CA LYS A 109 2.43 6.41 8.98
C LYS A 109 3.35 5.21 9.13
N ILE A 110 2.84 3.99 8.90
CA ILE A 110 3.63 2.77 9.04
C ILE A 110 4.79 2.73 8.05
N ILE A 111 4.56 3.11 6.78
CA ILE A 111 5.61 3.17 5.76
C ILE A 111 6.65 4.23 6.12
N LEU A 112 6.23 5.42 6.55
CA LEU A 112 7.12 6.51 6.93
C LEU A 112 8.04 6.15 8.11
N GLU A 113 7.52 5.38 9.07
CA GLU A 113 8.25 4.97 10.27
C GLU A 113 9.11 3.71 10.05
N ARG A 114 9.01 3.04 8.89
CA ARG A 114 9.77 1.81 8.62
C ARG A 114 11.23 2.12 8.25
N PRO A 115 12.23 1.69 9.05
CA PRO A 115 13.63 2.12 8.86
C PRO A 115 14.26 1.80 7.50
N LEU A 116 13.83 0.72 6.85
CA LEU A 116 14.38 0.26 5.56
C LEU A 116 13.63 0.85 4.35
N ILE A 117 12.59 1.67 4.57
CA ILE A 117 11.84 2.29 3.48
C ILE A 117 12.14 3.78 3.44
N ASN A 118 12.64 4.24 2.30
CA ASN A 118 12.87 5.64 2.01
C ASN A 118 11.83 6.13 0.99
N ILE A 119 10.97 7.08 1.39
CA ILE A 119 9.98 7.67 0.49
C ILE A 119 10.64 8.81 -0.29
N ILE A 120 10.58 8.73 -1.61
CA ILE A 120 11.13 9.73 -2.52
C ILE A 120 9.97 10.40 -3.27
N HIS A 121 9.67 11.64 -2.91
CA HIS A 121 8.63 12.44 -3.56
C HIS A 121 9.10 12.98 -4.91
N LYS A 122 9.02 12.14 -5.92
CA LYS A 122 9.44 12.45 -7.29
C LYS A 122 8.69 11.58 -8.29
N GLU A 123 8.28 12.19 -9.41
CA GLU A 123 7.76 11.46 -10.56
C GLU A 123 8.89 10.66 -11.23
N TYR A 124 8.65 9.38 -11.48
CA TYR A 124 9.58 8.50 -12.17
C TYR A 124 9.21 8.44 -13.65
N LYS A 125 9.95 9.16 -14.51
CA LYS A 125 9.58 9.35 -15.92
C LYS A 125 10.18 8.31 -16.87
N ASN A 126 11.36 7.82 -16.56
CA ASN A 126 12.09 6.91 -17.43
C ASN A 126 12.54 5.69 -16.63
N LEU A 127 12.25 4.50 -17.13
CA LEU A 127 12.84 3.29 -16.57
C LEU A 127 14.36 3.32 -16.74
N PRO A 128 15.13 2.79 -15.77
CA PRO A 128 16.57 2.64 -15.96
C PRO A 128 16.86 1.81 -17.19
N ASP A 129 17.93 2.14 -17.89
CA ASP A 129 18.45 1.28 -18.95
C ASP A 129 19.06 0.04 -18.27
N PHE A 130 18.51 -1.11 -18.57
CA PHE A 130 18.97 -2.41 -18.05
C PHE A 130 19.94 -3.11 -19.02
N SER A 131 20.44 -2.38 -20.04
CA SER A 131 21.44 -2.91 -20.99
C SER A 131 22.82 -3.08 -20.36
#